data_d2990ec526ea10e7046256006f5ccbe7
#
_entry.id   d2990ec526ea10e7046256006f5ccbe7
#
_cell.length_a   1.000
_cell.length_b   1.000
_cell.length_c   1.000
_cell.angle_alpha   90.00
_cell.angle_beta   90.00
_cell.angle_gamma   90.00
#
_symmetry.space_group_name_H-M   'P 1'
#
loop_
_entity.id
_entity.type
_entity.pdbx_description
1 polymer ?
#
loop_
_entity_poly.entity_id
_entity_poly.type
_entity_poly.pdbx_seq_one_letter_code
_entity_poly.pdbx_strand_id
1 'polypeptide(L)'
;MRAAVIQFPGSNCDRDMAVAIRNITGAETKLVWHRTAELPDGLDLIAIPGGFSYGDYLRCGAMAAQSPIMRAVKDFAAAGGHVLGVCNGFQIMIEAGLLPGGLLRNATLRFLSMDCRLRVERPGTAFTGHWQQGNCFRAPMAHGDGNYFADDATLDRLEGEGLVAFRYVDEAGEATPAANRNGSARNIAGVLSPNLRVCGLMPHPEDLVDPLMGGIDGLPMFQSLAERLVAA
;
A
#
# COMPACT_ATOMS: atom_id res chain seq x y z
N MET A 1 18.93 -7.34 0.56
CA MET A 1 17.74 -6.81 -0.12
C MET A 1 18.09 -5.50 -0.84
N ARG A 2 17.55 -5.28 -2.04
CA ARG A 2 17.62 -4.02 -2.77
C ARG A 2 16.20 -3.53 -3.04
N ALA A 3 15.94 -2.24 -2.83
CA ALA A 3 14.62 -1.67 -3.01
C ALA A 3 14.66 -0.44 -3.92
N ALA A 4 13.57 -0.23 -4.66
CA ALA A 4 13.33 1.00 -5.40
C ALA A 4 12.05 1.67 -4.90
N VAL A 5 12.10 2.97 -4.68
CA VAL A 5 10.93 3.82 -4.42
C VAL A 5 10.68 4.67 -5.65
N ILE A 6 9.51 4.53 -6.25
CA ILE A 6 9.18 5.24 -7.48
C ILE A 6 8.69 6.64 -7.15
N GLN A 7 9.32 7.65 -7.76
CA GLN A 7 8.95 9.05 -7.57
C GLN A 7 8.14 9.56 -8.76
N PHE A 8 6.99 10.15 -8.48
CA PHE A 8 6.17 10.87 -9.45
C PHE A 8 6.14 12.36 -9.13
N PRO A 9 5.83 13.25 -10.10
CA PRO A 9 5.55 14.64 -9.78
C PRO A 9 4.41 14.72 -8.75
N GLY A 10 4.66 15.33 -7.59
CA GLY A 10 3.69 15.41 -6.50
C GLY A 10 3.71 14.25 -5.49
N SER A 11 4.60 13.25 -5.62
CA SER A 11 4.90 12.34 -4.51
C SER A 11 5.50 13.13 -3.36
N ASN A 12 4.99 12.96 -2.16
CA ASN A 12 5.48 13.64 -0.95
C ASN A 12 5.81 12.69 0.20
N CYS A 13 5.43 11.41 0.11
CA CYS A 13 5.80 10.37 1.07
C CYS A 13 6.92 9.45 0.55
N ASP A 14 7.59 9.82 -0.53
CA ASP A 14 8.67 9.04 -1.14
C ASP A 14 9.90 8.94 -0.23
N ARG A 15 10.23 10.03 0.47
CA ARG A 15 11.31 10.05 1.45
C ARG A 15 10.98 9.21 2.68
N ASP A 16 9.76 9.30 3.21
CA ASP A 16 9.32 8.58 4.39
C ASP A 16 9.35 7.07 4.12
N MET A 17 8.81 6.64 2.98
CA MET A 17 8.88 5.27 2.50
C MET A 17 10.33 4.78 2.35
N ALA A 18 11.21 5.57 1.74
CA ALA A 18 12.60 5.19 1.54
C ALA A 18 13.38 5.10 2.87
N VAL A 19 13.08 5.98 3.83
CA VAL A 19 13.67 5.97 5.16
C VAL A 19 13.19 4.75 5.95
N ALA A 20 11.88 4.47 5.94
CA ALA A 20 11.31 3.30 6.60
C ALA A 20 11.94 1.99 6.08
N ILE A 21 11.98 1.81 4.75
CA ILE A 21 12.60 0.64 4.14
C ILE A 21 14.07 0.53 4.55
N ARG A 22 14.88 1.57 4.34
CA ARG A 22 16.31 1.54 4.61
C ARG A 22 16.63 1.29 6.09
N ASN A 23 15.98 1.99 7.00
CA ASN A 23 16.30 1.95 8.42
C ASN A 23 15.91 0.62 9.07
N ILE A 24 14.82 0.00 8.61
CA ILE A 24 14.32 -1.23 9.22
C ILE A 24 14.91 -2.47 8.55
N THR A 25 15.07 -2.44 7.22
CA THR A 25 15.51 -3.62 6.47
C THR A 25 17.01 -3.64 6.19
N GLY A 26 17.70 -2.51 6.36
CA GLY A 26 19.11 -2.35 5.92
C GLY A 26 19.27 -2.34 4.39
N ALA A 27 18.17 -2.27 3.64
CA ALA A 27 18.22 -2.35 2.18
C ALA A 27 18.91 -1.15 1.53
N GLU A 28 19.69 -1.42 0.48
CA GLU A 28 20.04 -0.38 -0.48
C GLU A 28 18.74 0.10 -1.15
N THR A 29 18.34 1.34 -0.87
CA THR A 29 17.08 1.91 -1.35
C THR A 29 17.36 3.03 -2.34
N LYS A 30 16.91 2.87 -3.60
CA LYS A 30 17.06 3.85 -4.67
C LYS A 30 15.76 4.57 -4.94
N LEU A 31 15.83 5.89 -5.11
CA LEU A 31 14.73 6.69 -5.64
C LEU A 31 14.80 6.63 -7.17
N VAL A 32 13.70 6.22 -7.81
CA VAL A 32 13.61 6.06 -9.27
C VAL A 32 12.57 7.00 -9.83
N TRP A 33 12.99 7.91 -10.70
CA TRP A 33 12.12 8.91 -11.29
C TRP A 33 11.20 8.30 -12.36
N HIS A 34 9.94 8.64 -12.35
CA HIS A 34 8.88 8.06 -13.19
C HIS A 34 9.14 8.10 -14.70
N ARG A 35 10.00 9.02 -15.18
CA ARG A 35 10.36 9.13 -16.60
C ARG A 35 11.42 8.13 -17.04
N THR A 36 12.10 7.49 -16.10
CA THR A 36 13.01 6.37 -16.39
C THR A 36 12.19 5.21 -16.93
N ALA A 37 12.64 4.58 -18.01
CA ALA A 37 11.95 3.43 -18.59
C ALA A 37 12.39 2.10 -17.98
N GLU A 38 13.53 2.07 -17.29
CA GLU A 38 14.16 0.88 -16.76
C GLU A 38 14.30 0.95 -15.24
N LEU A 39 14.16 -0.19 -14.61
CA LEU A 39 14.42 -0.38 -13.18
C LEU A 39 15.89 -0.72 -12.96
N PRO A 40 16.47 -0.40 -11.80
CA PRO A 40 17.77 -0.93 -11.39
C PRO A 40 17.75 -2.48 -11.35
N ASP A 41 18.89 -3.09 -11.65
CA ASP A 41 19.04 -4.54 -11.59
C ASP A 41 18.99 -5.09 -10.17
N GLY A 42 18.49 -6.32 -10.06
CA GLY A 42 18.54 -7.11 -8.83
C GLY A 42 17.68 -6.55 -7.70
N LEU A 43 16.55 -5.94 -8.03
CA LEU A 43 15.57 -5.50 -7.04
C LEU A 43 14.81 -6.67 -6.43
N ASP A 44 14.58 -6.59 -5.12
CA ASP A 44 13.71 -7.49 -4.37
C ASP A 44 12.35 -6.85 -4.08
N LEU A 45 12.32 -5.50 -3.99
CA LEU A 45 11.13 -4.72 -3.64
C LEU A 45 11.03 -3.46 -4.50
N ILE A 46 9.83 -3.19 -4.99
CA ILE A 46 9.43 -1.87 -5.48
C ILE A 46 8.38 -1.31 -4.52
N ALA A 47 8.56 -0.07 -4.06
CA ALA A 47 7.56 0.68 -3.32
C ALA A 47 7.06 1.86 -4.15
N ILE A 48 5.74 2.01 -4.21
CA ILE A 48 5.06 3.16 -4.81
C ILE A 48 4.47 3.95 -3.64
N PRO A 49 5.04 5.13 -3.32
CA PRO A 49 4.71 5.86 -2.11
C PRO A 49 3.41 6.64 -2.24
N GLY A 50 2.97 7.19 -1.12
CA GLY A 50 1.89 8.16 -1.04
C GLY A 50 2.24 9.52 -1.67
N GLY A 51 1.22 10.35 -1.80
CA GLY A 51 1.31 11.70 -2.35
C GLY A 51 0.11 12.09 -3.18
N PHE A 52 0.33 13.05 -4.06
CA PHE A 52 -0.67 13.61 -4.98
C PHE A 52 -0.09 13.61 -6.40
N SER A 53 0.15 12.42 -6.95
CA SER A 53 0.81 12.30 -8.25
C SER A 53 0.10 13.09 -9.34
N TYR A 54 0.85 13.97 -10.02
CA TYR A 54 0.33 14.91 -11.00
C TYR A 54 -0.80 15.83 -10.47
N GLY A 55 -0.87 16.06 -9.13
CA GLY A 55 -1.87 16.91 -8.50
C GLY A 55 -3.28 16.30 -8.46
N ASP A 56 -3.43 15.00 -8.73
CA ASP A 56 -4.71 14.27 -8.76
C ASP A 56 -5.77 14.88 -9.69
N TYR A 57 -5.34 15.57 -10.77
CA TYR A 57 -6.22 16.37 -11.62
C TYR A 57 -7.25 15.60 -12.43
N LEU A 58 -7.04 14.33 -12.72
CA LEU A 58 -8.05 13.49 -13.36
C LEU A 58 -8.68 12.60 -12.31
N ARG A 59 -8.25 11.37 -12.29
CA ARG A 59 -8.51 10.41 -11.24
C ARG A 59 -7.19 10.11 -10.56
N CYS A 60 -7.16 10.05 -9.22
CA CYS A 60 -5.94 9.81 -8.46
C CYS A 60 -5.19 8.58 -9.00
N GLY A 61 -3.91 8.76 -9.30
CA GLY A 61 -3.06 7.72 -9.86
C GLY A 61 -3.16 7.49 -11.37
N ALA A 62 -4.21 7.96 -12.07
CA ALA A 62 -4.44 7.63 -13.49
C ALA A 62 -3.30 8.12 -14.41
N MET A 63 -2.81 9.34 -14.21
CA MET A 63 -1.69 9.85 -15.00
C MET A 63 -0.38 9.13 -14.67
N ALA A 64 -0.14 8.86 -13.40
CA ALA A 64 1.06 8.15 -12.93
C ALA A 64 1.11 6.72 -13.49
N ALA A 65 -0.03 6.04 -13.57
CA ALA A 65 -0.14 4.69 -14.16
C ALA A 65 0.31 4.60 -15.62
N GLN A 66 0.31 5.73 -16.35
CA GLN A 66 0.79 5.82 -17.75
C GLN A 66 2.26 6.24 -17.85
N SER A 67 2.94 6.47 -16.73
CA SER A 67 4.35 6.87 -16.75
C SER A 67 5.25 5.74 -17.30
N PRO A 68 6.35 6.07 -17.98
CA PRO A 68 7.23 5.08 -18.62
C PRO A 68 7.69 3.96 -17.68
N ILE A 69 8.02 4.30 -16.43
CA ILE A 69 8.49 3.32 -15.42
C ILE A 69 7.44 2.25 -15.09
N MET A 70 6.14 2.57 -15.23
CA MET A 70 5.07 1.64 -14.82
C MET A 70 5.01 0.38 -15.69
N ARG A 71 5.54 0.42 -16.91
CA ARG A 71 5.71 -0.79 -17.70
C ARG A 71 6.70 -1.74 -17.04
N ALA A 72 7.88 -1.23 -16.66
CA ALA A 72 8.89 -2.04 -15.97
C ALA A 72 8.42 -2.54 -14.61
N VAL A 73 7.61 -1.73 -13.87
CA VAL A 73 6.98 -2.17 -12.62
C VAL A 73 6.02 -3.33 -12.85
N LYS A 74 5.19 -3.29 -13.91
CA LYS A 74 4.28 -4.39 -14.27
C LYS A 74 5.04 -5.64 -14.64
N ASP A 75 6.09 -5.52 -15.45
CA ASP A 75 6.94 -6.64 -15.86
C ASP A 75 7.64 -7.27 -14.65
N PHE A 76 8.13 -6.45 -13.71
CA PHE A 76 8.71 -6.89 -12.45
C PHE A 76 7.70 -7.66 -11.57
N ALA A 77 6.49 -7.15 -11.42
CA ALA A 77 5.42 -7.82 -10.67
C ALA A 77 4.98 -9.13 -11.33
N ALA A 78 4.88 -9.15 -12.67
CA ALA A 78 4.55 -10.35 -13.45
C ALA A 78 5.64 -11.43 -13.34
N ALA A 79 6.91 -11.02 -13.24
CA ALA A 79 8.04 -11.92 -12.97
C ALA A 79 8.09 -12.43 -11.52
N GLY A 80 7.15 -12.00 -10.67
CA GLY A 80 7.07 -12.43 -9.28
C GLY A 80 7.81 -11.54 -8.29
N GLY A 81 8.20 -10.34 -8.68
CA GLY A 81 8.77 -9.34 -7.79
C GLY A 81 7.75 -8.80 -6.78
N HIS A 82 8.22 -8.30 -5.64
CA HIS A 82 7.35 -7.74 -4.61
C HIS A 82 7.11 -6.25 -4.83
N VAL A 83 5.83 -5.85 -4.80
CA VAL A 83 5.43 -4.45 -4.97
C VAL A 83 4.53 -4.02 -3.82
N LEU A 84 4.90 -2.92 -3.15
CA LEU A 84 4.11 -2.27 -2.09
C LEU A 84 3.61 -0.92 -2.60
N GLY A 85 2.31 -0.68 -2.54
CA GLY A 85 1.71 0.62 -2.84
C GLY A 85 0.96 1.18 -1.64
N VAL A 86 1.29 2.40 -1.23
CA VAL A 86 0.66 3.07 -0.09
C VAL A 86 -0.08 4.31 -0.56
N CYS A 87 -1.32 4.50 -0.12
CA CYS A 87 -2.17 5.64 -0.42
C CYS A 87 -2.24 5.93 -1.94
N ASN A 88 -1.63 7.00 -2.42
CA ASN A 88 -1.55 7.30 -3.86
C ASN A 88 -0.86 6.16 -4.65
N GLY A 89 0.11 5.47 -4.05
CA GLY A 89 0.73 4.28 -4.65
C GLY A 89 -0.28 3.15 -4.88
N PHE A 90 -1.21 2.94 -3.96
CA PHE A 90 -2.29 1.96 -4.14
C PHE A 90 -3.25 2.39 -5.27
N GLN A 91 -3.61 3.68 -5.34
CA GLN A 91 -4.40 4.24 -6.43
C GLN A 91 -3.71 4.00 -7.79
N ILE A 92 -2.41 4.29 -7.89
CA ILE A 92 -1.61 4.04 -9.11
C ILE A 92 -1.63 2.57 -9.50
N MET A 93 -1.49 1.66 -8.54
CA MET A 93 -1.46 0.22 -8.81
C MET A 93 -2.79 -0.30 -9.33
N ILE A 94 -3.92 0.20 -8.82
CA ILE A 94 -5.25 -0.13 -9.33
C ILE A 94 -5.40 0.41 -10.76
N GLU A 95 -5.08 1.68 -11.01
CA GLU A 95 -5.14 2.30 -12.34
C GLU A 95 -4.23 1.61 -13.36
N ALA A 96 -3.10 1.06 -12.88
CA ALA A 96 -2.18 0.29 -13.70
C ALA A 96 -2.64 -1.16 -13.95
N GLY A 97 -3.69 -1.64 -13.28
CA GLY A 97 -4.18 -3.02 -13.38
C GLY A 97 -3.35 -4.04 -12.62
N LEU A 98 -2.53 -3.62 -11.65
CA LEU A 98 -1.77 -4.52 -10.77
C LEU A 98 -2.63 -5.11 -9.65
N LEU A 99 -3.68 -4.40 -9.24
CA LEU A 99 -4.64 -4.84 -8.24
C LEU A 99 -6.08 -4.56 -8.74
N PRO A 100 -7.06 -5.35 -8.33
CA PRO A 100 -8.45 -5.18 -8.76
C PRO A 100 -9.16 -4.06 -8.00
N GLY A 101 -10.28 -3.58 -8.54
CA GLY A 101 -11.16 -2.60 -7.93
C GLY A 101 -10.92 -1.17 -8.41
N GLY A 102 -11.35 -0.22 -7.60
CA GLY A 102 -11.22 1.22 -7.83
C GLY A 102 -11.12 1.97 -6.50
N LEU A 103 -10.57 3.16 -6.51
CA LEU A 103 -10.60 4.06 -5.37
C LEU A 103 -11.39 5.31 -5.74
N LEU A 104 -12.49 5.52 -5.01
CA LEU A 104 -13.44 6.60 -5.23
C LEU A 104 -13.25 7.68 -4.15
N ARG A 105 -13.92 8.81 -4.37
CA ARG A 105 -14.05 9.84 -3.33
C ARG A 105 -14.54 9.21 -2.02
N ASN A 106 -13.96 9.66 -0.91
CA ASN A 106 -14.46 9.32 0.42
C ASN A 106 -15.97 9.59 0.52
N ALA A 107 -16.72 8.69 1.15
CA ALA A 107 -18.17 8.83 1.30
C ALA A 107 -18.58 10.15 1.97
N THR A 108 -17.69 10.73 2.78
CA THR A 108 -17.88 12.04 3.42
C THR A 108 -17.65 13.23 2.48
N LEU A 109 -17.12 13.01 1.28
CA LEU A 109 -16.65 14.02 0.33
C LEU A 109 -15.58 14.97 0.90
N ARG A 110 -14.96 14.59 2.01
CA ARG A 110 -13.92 15.37 2.68
C ARG A 110 -12.58 14.65 2.63
N PHE A 111 -11.51 15.41 2.65
CA PHE A 111 -10.19 14.89 2.95
C PHE A 111 -10.17 14.40 4.41
N LEU A 112 -9.73 13.16 4.63
CA LEU A 112 -9.58 12.58 5.95
C LEU A 112 -8.09 12.58 6.31
N SER A 113 -7.75 13.21 7.44
CA SER A 113 -6.41 13.20 8.01
C SER A 113 -6.54 12.83 9.49
N MET A 114 -6.33 11.57 9.80
CA MET A 114 -6.53 11.02 11.14
C MET A 114 -5.91 9.64 11.27
N ASP A 115 -5.71 9.19 12.49
CA ASP A 115 -5.39 7.79 12.74
C ASP A 115 -6.60 6.89 12.48
N CYS A 116 -6.36 5.73 11.90
CA CYS A 116 -7.31 4.64 11.80
C CYS A 116 -6.72 3.36 12.42
N ARG A 117 -7.59 2.42 12.72
CA ARG A 117 -7.20 1.10 13.21
C ARG A 117 -7.44 0.07 12.13
N LEU A 118 -6.45 -0.76 11.90
CA LEU A 118 -6.47 -1.81 10.90
C LEU A 118 -6.40 -3.18 11.56
N ARG A 119 -7.13 -4.15 11.00
CA ARG A 119 -7.01 -5.56 11.34
C ARG A 119 -6.38 -6.31 10.19
N VAL A 120 -5.43 -7.21 10.53
CA VAL A 120 -4.78 -8.10 9.58
C VAL A 120 -5.72 -9.25 9.24
N GLU A 121 -6.12 -9.35 7.98
CA GLU A 121 -6.98 -10.43 7.47
C GLU A 121 -6.13 -11.58 6.89
N ARG A 122 -5.03 -11.26 6.22
CA ARG A 122 -4.12 -12.23 5.61
C ARG A 122 -2.73 -12.17 6.23
N PRO A 123 -2.39 -13.02 7.21
CA PRO A 123 -1.04 -13.13 7.76
C PRO A 123 -0.12 -13.94 6.85
N GLY A 124 1.18 -13.94 7.18
CA GLY A 124 2.16 -14.85 6.58
C GLY A 124 2.64 -14.48 5.17
N THR A 125 2.30 -13.29 4.67
CA THR A 125 2.86 -12.75 3.42
C THR A 125 4.17 -12.00 3.69
N ALA A 126 4.86 -11.54 2.63
CA ALA A 126 6.03 -10.66 2.79
C ALA A 126 5.68 -9.33 3.48
N PHE A 127 4.42 -8.91 3.44
CA PHE A 127 3.95 -7.65 4.03
C PHE A 127 3.36 -7.82 5.44
N THR A 128 3.00 -9.05 5.84
CA THR A 128 2.23 -9.32 7.06
C THR A 128 2.82 -10.44 7.91
N GLY A 129 4.07 -10.86 7.65
CA GLY A 129 4.71 -12.02 8.28
C GLY A 129 4.88 -11.91 9.80
N HIS A 130 5.01 -10.69 10.32
CA HIS A 130 5.14 -10.42 11.76
C HIS A 130 3.81 -10.31 12.51
N TRP A 131 2.68 -10.46 11.81
CA TRP A 131 1.35 -10.46 12.43
C TRP A 131 0.65 -11.80 12.31
N GLN A 132 -0.22 -12.05 13.26
CA GLN A 132 -1.20 -13.13 13.18
C GLN A 132 -2.53 -12.59 12.64
N GLN A 133 -3.39 -13.47 12.14
CA GLN A 133 -4.74 -13.11 11.75
C GLN A 133 -5.49 -12.50 12.94
N GLY A 134 -6.18 -11.39 12.70
CA GLY A 134 -6.91 -10.67 13.73
C GLY A 134 -6.06 -9.67 14.53
N ASN A 135 -4.73 -9.65 14.38
CA ASN A 135 -3.94 -8.59 15.01
C ASN A 135 -4.38 -7.22 14.49
N CYS A 136 -4.48 -6.26 15.40
CA CYS A 136 -4.85 -4.90 15.09
C CYS A 136 -3.68 -3.95 15.33
N PHE A 137 -3.54 -2.95 14.48
CA PHE A 137 -2.53 -1.90 14.58
C PHE A 137 -3.09 -0.57 14.12
N ARG A 138 -2.47 0.52 14.56
CA ARG A 138 -2.82 1.88 14.17
C ARG A 138 -1.99 2.29 12.95
N ALA A 139 -2.59 3.06 12.04
CA ALA A 139 -1.89 3.73 10.96
C ALA A 139 -2.55 5.07 10.65
N PRO A 140 -1.79 6.11 10.29
CA PRO A 140 -2.36 7.35 9.78
C PRO A 140 -3.05 7.12 8.44
N MET A 141 -4.13 7.85 8.18
CA MET A 141 -4.73 7.99 6.86
C MET A 141 -4.81 9.46 6.48
N ALA A 142 -4.46 9.78 5.23
CA ALA A 142 -4.44 11.15 4.71
C ALA A 142 -4.83 11.15 3.23
N HIS A 143 -6.14 11.16 2.93
CA HIS A 143 -6.63 11.03 1.56
C HIS A 143 -8.02 11.62 1.35
N GLY A 144 -8.30 12.07 0.11
CA GLY A 144 -9.63 12.47 -0.37
C GLY A 144 -10.37 11.36 -1.12
N ASP A 145 -9.62 10.44 -1.72
CA ASP A 145 -10.11 9.37 -2.60
C ASP A 145 -9.59 8.02 -2.11
N GLY A 146 -10.08 7.56 -0.96
CA GLY A 146 -9.67 6.30 -0.32
C GLY A 146 -10.79 5.26 -0.20
N ASN A 147 -11.95 5.53 -0.77
CA ASN A 147 -13.11 4.64 -0.73
C ASN A 147 -12.92 3.50 -1.74
N TYR A 148 -12.44 2.35 -1.27
CA TYR A 148 -12.25 1.16 -2.11
C TYR A 148 -13.59 0.62 -2.59
N PHE A 149 -13.69 0.41 -3.89
CA PHE A 149 -14.88 -0.09 -4.56
C PHE A 149 -14.53 -1.23 -5.52
N ALA A 150 -15.35 -2.27 -5.54
CA ALA A 150 -15.36 -3.31 -6.56
C ALA A 150 -16.78 -3.87 -6.70
N ASP A 151 -17.06 -4.59 -7.78
CA ASP A 151 -18.32 -5.33 -7.90
C ASP A 151 -18.37 -6.52 -6.92
N ASP A 152 -19.57 -7.01 -6.64
CA ASP A 152 -19.76 -8.08 -5.65
C ASP A 152 -18.98 -9.35 -6.00
N ALA A 153 -18.89 -9.72 -7.28
CA ALA A 153 -18.12 -10.88 -7.71
C ALA A 153 -16.61 -10.74 -7.40
N THR A 154 -16.06 -9.55 -7.60
CA THR A 154 -14.67 -9.23 -7.25
C THR A 154 -14.48 -9.22 -5.73
N LEU A 155 -15.41 -8.64 -4.97
CA LEU A 155 -15.37 -8.63 -3.51
C LEU A 155 -15.44 -10.06 -2.94
N ASP A 156 -16.36 -10.89 -3.45
CA ASP A 156 -16.50 -12.29 -3.03
C ASP A 156 -15.23 -13.10 -3.34
N ARG A 157 -14.62 -12.87 -4.51
CA ARG A 157 -13.34 -13.49 -4.86
C ARG A 157 -12.21 -13.05 -3.94
N LEU A 158 -12.08 -11.75 -3.66
CA LEU A 158 -11.06 -11.23 -2.74
C LEU A 158 -11.16 -11.88 -1.36
N GLU A 159 -12.36 -12.04 -0.84
CA GLU A 159 -12.59 -12.70 0.46
C GLU A 159 -12.35 -14.21 0.38
N GLY A 160 -12.93 -14.87 -0.64
CA GLY A 160 -12.84 -16.33 -0.79
C GLY A 160 -11.42 -16.83 -1.04
N GLU A 161 -10.58 -16.06 -1.72
CA GLU A 161 -9.17 -16.38 -1.97
C GLU A 161 -8.23 -15.83 -0.88
N GLY A 162 -8.76 -15.11 0.12
CA GLY A 162 -7.97 -14.51 1.20
C GLY A 162 -7.03 -13.41 0.69
N LEU A 163 -7.49 -12.58 -0.24
CA LEU A 163 -6.74 -11.49 -0.86
C LEU A 163 -7.01 -10.12 -0.21
N VAL A 164 -7.89 -10.06 0.77
CA VAL A 164 -8.02 -8.89 1.64
C VAL A 164 -6.85 -8.90 2.62
N ALA A 165 -5.98 -7.90 2.54
CA ALA A 165 -4.84 -7.78 3.45
C ALA A 165 -5.25 -7.19 4.80
N PHE A 166 -6.00 -6.09 4.74
CA PHE A 166 -6.37 -5.30 5.92
C PHE A 166 -7.81 -4.78 5.82
N ARG A 167 -8.47 -4.65 6.99
CA ARG A 167 -9.76 -3.98 7.12
C ARG A 167 -9.69 -2.83 8.13
N TYR A 168 -10.48 -1.80 7.90
CA TYR A 168 -10.75 -0.77 8.92
C TYR A 168 -11.61 -1.38 10.02
N VAL A 169 -11.16 -1.19 11.27
CA VAL A 169 -11.83 -1.73 12.46
C VAL A 169 -11.91 -0.68 13.56
N ASP A 170 -12.83 -0.89 14.49
CA ASP A 170 -12.93 -0.09 15.70
C ASP A 170 -11.92 -0.54 16.80
N GLU A 171 -12.03 0.04 18.00
CA GLU A 171 -11.12 -0.27 19.12
C GLU A 171 -11.26 -1.73 19.60
N ALA A 172 -12.43 -2.33 19.41
CA ALA A 172 -12.67 -3.74 19.72
C ALA A 172 -12.12 -4.71 18.65
N GLY A 173 -11.64 -4.18 17.51
CA GLY A 173 -11.18 -4.97 16.38
C GLY A 173 -12.30 -5.40 15.43
N GLU A 174 -13.49 -4.78 15.54
CA GLU A 174 -14.64 -5.13 14.72
C GLU A 174 -14.78 -4.19 13.52
N ALA A 175 -15.12 -4.79 12.37
CA ALA A 175 -15.33 -4.06 11.12
C ALA A 175 -16.71 -3.40 11.10
N THR A 176 -16.84 -2.29 11.83
CA THR A 176 -18.08 -1.53 11.94
C THR A 176 -18.18 -0.40 10.91
N PRO A 177 -19.39 0.08 10.56
CA PRO A 177 -19.55 1.27 9.73
C PRO A 177 -18.88 2.52 10.33
N ALA A 178 -18.83 2.64 11.65
CA ALA A 178 -18.21 3.77 12.35
C ALA A 178 -16.68 3.81 12.16
N ALA A 179 -16.04 2.66 12.03
CA ALA A 179 -14.60 2.54 11.76
C ALA A 179 -14.27 2.86 10.29
N ASN A 180 -15.23 2.74 9.40
CA ASN A 180 -15.10 2.91 7.95
C ASN A 180 -15.40 4.34 7.51
N ARG A 181 -14.52 5.27 7.86
CA ARG A 181 -14.73 6.71 7.65
C ARG A 181 -14.76 7.12 6.17
N ASN A 182 -14.09 6.38 5.30
CA ASN A 182 -14.01 6.68 3.87
C ASN A 182 -15.08 5.98 3.04
N GLY A 183 -15.81 5.00 3.61
CA GLY A 183 -16.90 4.28 2.94
C GLY A 183 -16.45 3.09 2.10
N SER A 184 -15.23 2.59 2.30
CA SER A 184 -14.70 1.43 1.56
C SER A 184 -15.61 0.21 1.64
N ALA A 185 -15.84 -0.45 0.51
CA ALA A 185 -16.62 -1.68 0.44
C ALA A 185 -16.08 -2.70 1.45
N ARG A 186 -17.00 -3.27 2.25
CA ARG A 186 -16.68 -4.30 3.27
C ARG A 186 -15.53 -3.89 4.22
N ASN A 187 -15.36 -2.61 4.51
CA ASN A 187 -14.26 -2.05 5.32
C ASN A 187 -12.85 -2.36 4.78
N ILE A 188 -12.69 -2.73 3.51
CA ILE A 188 -11.38 -3.07 2.94
C ILE A 188 -10.46 -1.85 2.96
N ALA A 189 -9.32 -1.99 3.61
CA ALA A 189 -8.28 -0.96 3.71
C ALA A 189 -7.07 -1.27 2.80
N GLY A 190 -6.90 -2.53 2.43
CA GLY A 190 -5.83 -2.98 1.55
C GLY A 190 -6.08 -4.37 0.99
N VAL A 191 -5.53 -4.63 -0.20
CA VAL A 191 -5.69 -5.89 -0.94
C VAL A 191 -4.36 -6.42 -1.45
N LEU A 192 -4.33 -7.71 -1.76
CA LEU A 192 -3.21 -8.45 -2.30
C LEU A 192 -3.51 -8.96 -3.71
N SER A 193 -2.47 -9.12 -4.52
CA SER A 193 -2.53 -9.90 -5.76
C SER A 193 -2.68 -11.42 -5.47
N PRO A 194 -3.15 -12.23 -6.44
CA PRO A 194 -3.32 -13.67 -6.24
C PRO A 194 -2.03 -14.42 -5.84
N ASN A 195 -0.86 -13.95 -6.29
CA ASN A 195 0.43 -14.52 -5.91
C ASN A 195 0.98 -13.97 -4.57
N LEU A 196 0.22 -13.11 -3.88
CA LEU A 196 0.54 -12.48 -2.60
C LEU A 196 1.82 -11.61 -2.61
N ARG A 197 2.30 -11.21 -3.78
CA ARG A 197 3.54 -10.43 -3.94
C ARG A 197 3.33 -8.95 -4.25
N VAL A 198 2.09 -8.57 -4.52
CA VAL A 198 1.70 -7.17 -4.71
C VAL A 198 0.71 -6.81 -3.62
N CYS A 199 0.99 -5.77 -2.85
CA CYS A 199 0.14 -5.29 -1.75
C CYS A 199 -0.14 -3.81 -1.92
N GLY A 200 -1.41 -3.42 -1.88
CA GLY A 200 -1.84 -2.03 -1.84
C GLY A 200 -2.70 -1.73 -0.62
N LEU A 201 -2.47 -0.61 0.03
CA LEU A 201 -3.28 -0.15 1.17
C LEU A 201 -3.36 1.37 1.21
N MET A 202 -4.47 1.90 1.75
CA MET A 202 -4.66 3.36 1.84
C MET A 202 -3.99 4.03 3.05
N PRO A 203 -3.98 3.43 4.26
CA PRO A 203 -3.26 4.00 5.40
C PRO A 203 -1.74 3.88 5.26
N HIS A 204 -1.02 4.69 6.05
CA HIS A 204 0.42 4.91 5.99
C HIS A 204 1.16 4.20 7.14
N PRO A 205 1.54 2.93 7.04
CA PRO A 205 2.34 2.27 8.06
C PRO A 205 3.78 2.83 8.14
N GLU A 206 4.32 3.41 7.06
CA GLU A 206 5.63 4.03 7.01
C GLU A 206 5.77 5.23 7.94
N ASP A 207 4.65 5.88 8.29
CA ASP A 207 4.62 7.04 9.19
C ASP A 207 4.56 6.65 10.68
N LEU A 208 4.51 5.35 11.00
CA LEU A 208 4.55 4.83 12.38
C LEU A 208 5.59 3.71 12.52
N VAL A 209 6.85 4.04 12.25
CA VAL A 209 7.99 3.11 12.35
C VAL A 209 9.07 3.54 13.33
N ASP A 210 8.91 4.73 13.94
CA ASP A 210 9.82 5.32 14.91
C ASP A 210 9.01 5.97 16.03
N PRO A 211 9.38 5.80 17.32
CA PRO A 211 8.71 6.46 18.44
C PRO A 211 8.58 7.98 18.30
N LEU A 212 9.54 8.62 17.63
CA LEU A 212 9.51 10.06 17.38
C LEU A 212 8.40 10.48 16.39
N MET A 213 7.89 9.53 15.60
CA MET A 213 6.74 9.73 14.70
C MET A 213 5.39 9.47 15.39
N GLY A 214 5.41 9.17 16.70
CA GLY A 214 4.21 8.93 17.50
C GLY A 214 3.84 7.46 17.69
N GLY A 215 4.64 6.52 17.21
CA GLY A 215 4.43 5.08 17.41
C GLY A 215 5.29 4.21 16.50
N ILE A 216 5.17 2.91 16.74
CA ILE A 216 5.89 1.88 15.97
C ILE A 216 4.94 0.82 15.42
N ASP A 217 3.68 1.16 15.28
CA ASP A 217 2.60 0.23 14.88
C ASP A 217 2.81 -0.31 13.45
N GLY A 218 3.44 0.48 12.57
CA GLY A 218 3.76 0.08 11.19
C GLY A 218 5.05 -0.73 11.05
N LEU A 219 5.91 -0.73 12.08
CA LEU A 219 7.22 -1.40 12.06
C LEU A 219 7.13 -2.89 11.66
N PRO A 220 6.16 -3.70 12.13
CA PRO A 220 6.07 -5.11 11.76
C PRO A 220 5.92 -5.38 10.27
N MET A 221 5.33 -4.46 9.48
CA MET A 221 5.25 -4.60 8.02
C MET A 221 6.65 -4.60 7.39
N PHE A 222 7.50 -3.66 7.77
CA PHE A 222 8.86 -3.53 7.22
C PHE A 222 9.79 -4.62 7.75
N GLN A 223 9.59 -5.09 8.98
CA GLN A 223 10.28 -6.27 9.52
C GLN A 223 9.91 -7.54 8.74
N SER A 224 8.64 -7.70 8.37
CA SER A 224 8.19 -8.80 7.51
C SER A 224 8.88 -8.79 6.15
N LEU A 225 9.00 -7.59 5.54
CA LEU A 225 9.74 -7.41 4.29
C LEU A 225 11.23 -7.76 4.45
N ALA A 226 11.86 -7.32 5.55
CA ALA A 226 13.26 -7.62 5.83
C ALA A 226 13.51 -9.13 5.90
N GLU A 227 12.73 -9.85 6.69
CA GLU A 227 12.92 -11.29 6.88
C GLU A 227 12.65 -12.11 5.62
N ARG A 228 11.58 -11.76 4.88
CA ARG A 228 11.15 -12.55 3.72
C ARG A 228 11.98 -12.29 2.46
N LEU A 229 12.52 -11.09 2.30
CA LEU A 229 13.25 -10.70 1.09
C LEU A 229 14.77 -10.73 1.26
N VAL A 230 15.29 -10.79 2.48
CA VAL A 230 16.73 -10.99 2.73
C VAL A 230 17.10 -12.47 2.79
N ALA A 231 16.15 -13.34 3.14
CA ALA A 231 16.36 -14.79 3.29
C ALA A 231 16.17 -15.58 1.98
N ALA A 232 15.78 -14.94 0.89
CA ALA A 232 15.59 -15.55 -0.43
C ALA A 232 16.78 -15.26 -1.33
#